data_3d9555f1bbc73970158cc2167d7f1be6
#
_entry.id   3d9555f1bbc73970158cc2167d7f1be6
#
_cell.length_a   1.000
_cell.length_b   1.000
_cell.length_c   1.000
_cell.angle_alpha   90.00
_cell.angle_beta   90.00
_cell.angle_gamma   90.00
#
_symmetry.space_group_name_H-M   'P 1'
#
loop_
_entity.id
_entity.type
_entity.pdbx_description
1 polymer ?
#
loop_
_entity_poly.entity_id
_entity_poly.type
_entity_poly.pdbx_seq_one_letter_code
_entity_poly.pdbx_strand_id
1 'polypeptide(L)'
;MGAPEEDLDHQLRANTYGLLAHLFVAEPNRQTLSLLASISTQASVKVTPVSKAWGQLFCVAKTMEIAAISAEFQQLFIGVARGELLPYGCYYQTGFLMDKPLIMLRQDLQVMGFKRQENSREPEDHVAALCEVMAILVREDRKEQFDFFKKHMNVWMPVFFKDINETPSACFYQAVALLGTAFFQVEETFMGMSND
;
A
#
# COMPACT_ATOMS: atom_id res chain seq x y z
N MET A 1 -3.48 -14.10 25.49
CA MET A 1 -2.44 -13.09 25.76
C MET A 1 -1.29 -13.46 24.85
N GLY A 2 -1.22 -12.87 23.64
CA GLY A 2 -0.14 -13.08 22.69
C GLY A 2 1.20 -12.62 23.27
N ALA A 3 2.31 -13.21 22.80
CA ALA A 3 3.63 -12.77 23.21
C ALA A 3 3.85 -11.31 22.76
N PRO A 4 4.64 -10.49 23.47
CA PRO A 4 4.89 -9.08 23.12
C PRO A 4 5.44 -8.87 21.71
N GLU A 5 6.08 -9.88 21.12
CA GLU A 5 6.61 -9.85 19.76
C GLU A 5 5.49 -9.99 18.70
N GLU A 6 4.47 -10.83 18.93
CA GLU A 6 3.33 -10.98 18.02
C GLU A 6 2.51 -9.71 17.90
N ASP A 7 2.31 -9.00 19.02
CA ASP A 7 1.59 -7.73 19.05
C ASP A 7 2.36 -6.63 18.29
N LEU A 8 3.70 -6.62 18.40
CA LEU A 8 4.55 -5.70 17.66
C LEU A 8 4.51 -5.96 16.13
N ASP A 9 4.53 -7.22 15.73
CA ASP A 9 4.47 -7.60 14.31
C ASP A 9 3.11 -7.22 13.69
N HIS A 10 2.01 -7.44 14.39
CA HIS A 10 0.68 -7.00 13.96
C HIS A 10 0.61 -5.48 13.81
N GLN A 11 1.18 -4.75 14.76
CA GLN A 11 1.22 -3.29 14.74
C GLN A 11 2.06 -2.75 13.57
N LEU A 12 3.22 -3.36 13.32
CA LEU A 12 4.09 -2.99 12.19
C LEU A 12 3.42 -3.26 10.84
N ARG A 13 2.75 -4.40 10.68
CA ARG A 13 1.99 -4.75 9.47
C ARG A 13 0.85 -3.74 9.24
N ALA A 14 0.01 -3.51 10.24
CA ALA A 14 -1.10 -2.56 10.16
C ALA A 14 -0.62 -1.13 9.84
N ASN A 15 0.48 -0.69 10.45
CA ASN A 15 1.06 0.62 10.19
C ASN A 15 1.65 0.74 8.78
N THR A 16 2.25 -0.32 8.25
CA THR A 16 2.78 -0.32 6.88
C THR A 16 1.65 -0.24 5.85
N TYR A 17 0.56 -0.99 6.04
CA TYR A 17 -0.64 -0.84 5.20
C TYR A 17 -1.23 0.57 5.30
N GLY A 18 -1.36 1.11 6.52
CA GLY A 18 -1.86 2.47 6.74
C GLY A 18 -0.99 3.54 6.07
N LEU A 19 0.33 3.36 6.08
CA LEU A 19 1.26 4.25 5.37
C LEU A 19 1.07 4.17 3.86
N LEU A 20 1.01 2.97 3.28
CA LEU A 20 0.77 2.80 1.85
C LEU A 20 -0.57 3.44 1.44
N ALA A 21 -1.63 3.22 2.21
CA ALA A 21 -2.91 3.88 2.01
C ALA A 21 -2.76 5.40 1.96
N HIS A 22 -2.09 5.97 2.96
CA HIS A 22 -1.88 7.42 3.09
C HIS A 22 -1.06 8.01 1.93
N LEU A 23 -0.05 7.29 1.45
CA LEU A 23 0.81 7.75 0.35
C LEU A 23 0.14 7.65 -1.03
N PHE A 24 -0.87 6.79 -1.20
CA PHE A 24 -1.57 6.64 -2.47
C PHE A 24 -2.92 7.37 -2.52
N VAL A 25 -3.51 7.79 -1.39
CA VAL A 25 -4.81 8.46 -1.39
C VAL A 25 -4.72 9.93 -1.83
N ALA A 26 -3.61 10.58 -1.56
CA ALA A 26 -3.37 11.99 -1.88
C ALA A 26 -1.87 12.31 -1.89
N GLU A 27 -1.53 13.49 -2.40
CA GLU A 27 -0.17 14.03 -2.35
C GLU A 27 0.36 14.06 -0.91
N PRO A 28 1.59 13.55 -0.65
CA PRO A 28 2.19 13.62 0.67
C PRO A 28 2.41 15.06 1.12
N ASN A 29 1.94 15.38 2.32
CA ASN A 29 2.14 16.69 2.92
C ASN A 29 3.45 16.76 3.74
N ARG A 30 3.81 17.97 4.22
CA ARG A 30 5.03 18.18 5.04
C ARG A 30 5.06 17.32 6.29
N GLN A 31 3.92 17.10 6.92
CA GLN A 31 3.84 16.28 8.14
C GLN A 31 4.17 14.83 7.82
N THR A 32 3.62 14.29 6.74
CA THR A 32 3.92 12.93 6.25
C THR A 32 5.41 12.76 5.96
N LEU A 33 6.02 13.71 5.21
CA LEU A 33 7.44 13.64 4.89
C LEU A 33 8.33 13.77 6.14
N SER A 34 7.95 14.62 7.09
CA SER A 34 8.67 14.76 8.36
C SER A 34 8.60 13.47 9.19
N LEU A 35 7.44 12.79 9.21
CA LEU A 35 7.29 11.49 9.87
C LEU A 35 8.16 10.43 9.20
N LEU A 36 8.12 10.32 7.88
CA LEU A 36 8.98 9.39 7.13
C LEU A 36 10.47 9.67 7.39
N ALA A 37 10.88 10.94 7.37
CA ALA A 37 12.25 11.36 7.64
C ALA A 37 12.67 11.20 9.12
N SER A 38 11.76 10.93 10.04
CA SER A 38 12.05 10.65 11.45
C SER A 38 12.19 9.17 11.77
N ILE A 39 11.80 8.28 10.84
CA ILE A 39 11.91 6.84 11.04
C ILE A 39 13.39 6.48 11.13
N SER A 40 13.85 6.17 12.35
CA SER A 40 15.23 5.79 12.58
C SER A 40 15.49 4.38 12.05
N THR A 41 16.23 4.29 10.98
CA THR A 41 16.78 3.02 10.48
C THR A 41 18.02 2.63 11.27
N GLN A 42 17.92 2.58 12.62
CA GLN A 42 19.08 2.28 13.46
C GLN A 42 19.66 0.89 13.18
N ALA A 43 20.97 0.86 13.13
CA ALA A 43 21.87 -0.17 12.62
C ALA A 43 21.93 -1.51 13.37
N SER A 44 20.94 -1.87 14.15
CA SER A 44 20.92 -3.14 14.91
C SER A 44 19.98 -4.22 14.34
N VAL A 45 19.32 -3.94 13.23
CA VAL A 45 18.41 -4.90 12.58
C VAL A 45 19.15 -5.61 11.46
N LYS A 46 18.95 -6.93 11.34
CA LYS A 46 19.40 -7.70 10.17
C LYS A 46 18.98 -6.98 8.89
N VAL A 47 19.92 -6.82 7.96
CA VAL A 47 19.63 -6.19 6.67
C VAL A 47 18.71 -7.08 5.86
N THR A 48 17.43 -6.73 5.83
CA THR A 48 16.38 -7.40 5.07
C THR A 48 15.97 -6.57 3.86
N PRO A 49 15.30 -7.15 2.84
CA PRO A 49 14.73 -6.36 1.75
C PRO A 49 13.84 -5.22 2.24
N VAL A 50 13.00 -5.48 3.24
CA VAL A 50 12.10 -4.47 3.86
C VAL A 50 12.91 -3.36 4.53
N SER A 51 13.94 -3.69 5.32
CA SER A 51 14.76 -2.65 5.99
C SER A 51 15.54 -1.78 5.00
N LYS A 52 16.00 -2.35 3.87
CA LYS A 52 16.61 -1.59 2.78
C LYS A 52 15.62 -0.63 2.13
N ALA A 53 14.40 -1.11 1.84
CA ALA A 53 13.35 -0.30 1.23
C ALA A 53 12.92 0.86 2.14
N TRP A 54 12.80 0.64 3.45
CA TRP A 54 12.59 1.70 4.45
C TRP A 54 13.72 2.73 4.43
N GLY A 55 14.99 2.29 4.36
CA GLY A 55 16.14 3.19 4.27
C GLY A 55 16.11 4.06 3.01
N GLN A 56 15.69 3.52 1.87
CA GLN A 56 15.52 4.27 0.63
C GLN A 56 14.40 5.30 0.74
N LEU A 57 13.22 4.89 1.25
CA LEU A 57 12.09 5.80 1.44
C LEU A 57 12.44 6.94 2.41
N PHE A 58 13.12 6.64 3.52
CA PHE A 58 13.67 7.64 4.44
C PHE A 58 14.58 8.64 3.70
N CYS A 59 15.51 8.14 2.90
CA CYS A 59 16.47 8.96 2.18
C CYS A 59 15.77 9.94 1.22
N VAL A 60 14.86 9.46 0.38
CA VAL A 60 14.13 10.32 -0.58
C VAL A 60 13.18 11.29 0.13
N ALA A 61 12.51 10.87 1.20
CA ALA A 61 11.64 11.74 1.99
C ALA A 61 12.40 12.90 2.66
N LYS A 62 13.69 12.69 2.97
CA LYS A 62 14.56 13.71 3.58
C LYS A 62 15.19 14.65 2.56
N THR A 63 15.44 14.19 1.34
CA THR A 63 16.24 14.93 0.35
C THR A 63 15.42 15.56 -0.77
N MET A 64 14.23 15.04 -1.06
CA MET A 64 13.38 15.59 -2.13
C MET A 64 12.55 16.77 -1.64
N GLU A 65 12.41 17.76 -2.50
CA GLU A 65 11.50 18.88 -2.26
C GLU A 65 10.04 18.45 -2.38
N ILE A 66 9.17 18.93 -1.48
CA ILE A 66 7.75 18.59 -1.46
C ILE A 66 7.06 18.90 -2.79
N ALA A 67 7.43 20.00 -3.45
CA ALA A 67 6.87 20.38 -4.74
C ALA A 67 7.21 19.37 -5.85
N ALA A 68 8.41 18.75 -5.79
CA ALA A 68 8.79 17.71 -6.74
C ALA A 68 7.99 16.41 -6.49
N ILE A 69 7.77 16.04 -5.24
CA ILE A 69 6.95 14.87 -4.88
C ILE A 69 5.48 15.08 -5.28
N SER A 70 4.95 16.28 -5.07
CA SER A 70 3.59 16.65 -5.49
C SER A 70 3.44 16.58 -7.02
N ALA A 71 4.40 17.12 -7.76
CA ALA A 71 4.41 17.05 -9.23
C ALA A 71 4.49 15.59 -9.73
N GLU A 72 5.31 14.76 -9.08
CA GLU A 72 5.43 13.32 -9.38
C GLU A 72 4.10 12.60 -9.14
N PHE A 73 3.42 12.85 -8.01
CA PHE A 73 2.10 12.28 -7.72
C PHE A 73 1.09 12.63 -8.80
N GLN A 74 1.02 13.93 -9.16
CA GLN A 74 0.13 14.42 -10.21
C GLN A 74 0.41 13.74 -11.55
N GLN A 75 1.67 13.61 -11.94
CA GLN A 75 2.08 12.98 -13.20
C GLN A 75 1.74 11.48 -13.22
N LEU A 76 2.10 10.76 -12.15
CA LEU A 76 1.91 9.31 -12.08
C LEU A 76 0.45 8.90 -11.99
N PHE A 77 -0.36 9.56 -11.15
CA PHE A 77 -1.68 9.03 -10.78
C PHE A 77 -2.87 9.87 -11.21
N ILE A 78 -2.68 11.17 -11.47
CA ILE A 78 -3.79 12.07 -11.81
C ILE A 78 -3.75 12.45 -13.30
N GLY A 79 -2.66 13.08 -13.78
CA GLY A 79 -2.50 13.55 -15.16
C GLY A 79 -3.50 14.63 -15.56
N VAL A 80 -3.43 15.12 -16.80
CA VAL A 80 -4.40 16.08 -17.36
C VAL A 80 -5.67 15.37 -17.85
N ALA A 81 -5.53 14.23 -18.50
CA ALA A 81 -6.64 13.37 -18.92
C ALA A 81 -6.62 12.04 -18.14
N ARG A 82 -5.42 11.57 -17.80
CA ARG A 82 -5.16 10.31 -17.11
C ARG A 82 -3.72 10.32 -16.60
N GLY A 83 -3.46 9.79 -15.39
CA GLY A 83 -2.11 9.53 -14.92
C GLY A 83 -1.38 8.48 -15.76
N GLU A 84 -0.06 8.41 -15.62
CA GLU A 84 0.76 7.37 -16.28
C GLU A 84 0.36 5.97 -15.82
N LEU A 85 -0.04 5.85 -14.54
CA LEU A 85 -0.47 4.61 -13.91
C LEU A 85 -1.88 4.75 -13.34
N LEU A 86 -2.66 3.69 -13.38
CA LEU A 86 -4.01 3.62 -12.84
C LEU A 86 -4.02 2.70 -11.60
N PRO A 87 -4.12 3.24 -10.39
CA PRO A 87 -3.97 2.47 -9.15
C PRO A 87 -5.25 1.69 -8.76
N TYR A 88 -5.85 0.95 -9.70
CA TYR A 88 -7.14 0.26 -9.53
C TYR A 88 -7.06 -1.22 -9.87
N GLY A 89 -7.61 -2.06 -8.98
CA GLY A 89 -7.60 -3.50 -9.13
C GLY A 89 -8.29 -4.00 -10.39
N CYS A 90 -9.43 -3.41 -10.78
CA CYS A 90 -10.10 -3.78 -12.03
C CYS A 90 -9.21 -3.56 -13.26
N TYR A 91 -8.52 -2.43 -13.32
CA TYR A 91 -7.67 -2.12 -14.47
C TYR A 91 -6.56 -3.16 -14.65
N TYR A 92 -5.89 -3.54 -13.57
CA TYR A 92 -4.81 -4.54 -13.61
C TYR A 92 -5.28 -5.95 -13.90
N GLN A 93 -6.51 -6.28 -13.54
CA GLN A 93 -7.05 -7.63 -13.73
C GLN A 93 -7.77 -7.82 -15.08
N THR A 94 -8.39 -6.75 -15.62
CA THR A 94 -9.25 -6.87 -16.82
C THR A 94 -8.93 -5.86 -17.93
N GLY A 95 -8.11 -4.85 -17.64
CA GLY A 95 -7.83 -3.73 -18.55
C GLY A 95 -8.91 -2.64 -18.54
N PHE A 96 -9.97 -2.79 -17.72
CA PHE A 96 -11.09 -1.85 -17.64
C PHE A 96 -11.31 -1.39 -16.20
N LEU A 97 -11.82 -0.15 -16.04
CA LEU A 97 -12.29 0.34 -14.75
C LEU A 97 -13.72 -0.13 -14.49
N MET A 98 -14.10 -0.26 -13.20
CA MET A 98 -15.46 -0.59 -12.77
C MET A 98 -16.03 -1.90 -13.35
N ASP A 99 -15.20 -2.93 -13.42
CA ASP A 99 -15.57 -4.24 -13.96
C ASP A 99 -15.84 -5.27 -12.83
N LYS A 100 -16.02 -6.52 -13.22
CA LYS A 100 -16.39 -7.66 -12.34
C LYS A 100 -15.60 -7.78 -11.03
N PRO A 101 -14.25 -7.59 -11.00
CA PRO A 101 -13.51 -7.66 -9.74
C PRO A 101 -14.03 -6.69 -8.66
N LEU A 102 -14.50 -5.48 -9.05
CA LEU A 102 -15.07 -4.52 -8.12
C LEU A 102 -16.40 -5.00 -7.52
N ILE A 103 -17.21 -5.71 -8.31
CA ILE A 103 -18.48 -6.28 -7.81
C ILE A 103 -18.20 -7.32 -6.73
N MET A 104 -17.22 -8.20 -6.96
CA MET A 104 -16.81 -9.22 -5.99
C MET A 104 -16.23 -8.58 -4.72
N LEU A 105 -15.37 -7.57 -4.87
CA LEU A 105 -14.81 -6.82 -3.75
C LEU A 105 -15.92 -6.18 -2.90
N ARG A 106 -16.92 -5.53 -3.51
CA ARG A 106 -18.05 -4.92 -2.80
C ARG A 106 -18.88 -5.92 -2.01
N GLN A 107 -19.09 -7.11 -2.56
CA GLN A 107 -19.79 -8.19 -1.86
C GLN A 107 -19.00 -8.64 -0.63
N ASP A 108 -17.68 -8.88 -0.78
CA ASP A 108 -16.83 -9.29 0.33
C ASP A 108 -16.73 -8.18 1.39
N LEU A 109 -16.58 -6.91 1.00
CA LEU A 109 -16.59 -5.77 1.93
C LEU A 109 -17.90 -5.66 2.72
N GLN A 110 -19.04 -5.87 2.05
CA GLN A 110 -20.36 -5.86 2.70
C GLN A 110 -20.49 -6.99 3.72
N VAL A 111 -20.05 -8.20 3.38
CA VAL A 111 -20.06 -9.36 4.29
C VAL A 111 -19.18 -9.10 5.51
N MET A 112 -18.02 -8.47 5.31
CA MET A 112 -17.13 -8.06 6.40
C MET A 112 -17.61 -6.86 7.20
N GLY A 113 -18.73 -6.21 6.82
CA GLY A 113 -19.31 -5.08 7.53
C GLY A 113 -18.68 -3.72 7.20
N PHE A 114 -17.82 -3.65 6.17
CA PHE A 114 -17.28 -2.37 5.70
C PHE A 114 -18.33 -1.60 4.91
N LYS A 115 -18.36 -0.28 5.12
CA LYS A 115 -19.20 0.64 4.36
C LYS A 115 -18.34 1.71 3.72
N ARG A 116 -18.60 2.01 2.45
CA ARG A 116 -17.99 3.14 1.76
C ARG A 116 -18.39 4.44 2.44
N GLN A 117 -17.44 5.33 2.64
CA GLN A 117 -17.72 6.69 3.09
C GLN A 117 -18.43 7.47 1.97
N GLU A 118 -19.46 8.23 2.30
CA GLU A 118 -20.28 8.99 1.33
C GLU A 118 -19.45 10.00 0.52
N ASN A 119 -18.38 10.53 1.10
CA ASN A 119 -17.50 11.52 0.47
C ASN A 119 -16.32 10.89 -0.30
N SER A 120 -16.19 9.57 -0.32
CA SER A 120 -15.13 8.90 -1.09
C SER A 120 -15.38 9.08 -2.59
N ARG A 121 -14.39 9.63 -3.30
CA ARG A 121 -14.47 9.81 -4.77
C ARG A 121 -13.97 8.59 -5.52
N GLU A 122 -13.01 7.87 -4.92
CA GLU A 122 -12.37 6.71 -5.53
C GLU A 122 -13.22 5.43 -5.35
N PRO A 123 -13.26 4.54 -6.33
CA PRO A 123 -13.84 3.22 -6.18
C PRO A 123 -13.05 2.38 -5.15
N GLU A 124 -13.71 1.37 -4.60
CA GLU A 124 -13.19 0.57 -3.50
C GLU A 124 -11.97 -0.28 -3.87
N ASP A 125 -11.72 -0.52 -5.15
CA ASP A 125 -10.56 -1.24 -5.68
C ASP A 125 -9.32 -0.36 -5.90
N HIS A 126 -9.38 0.91 -5.47
CA HIS A 126 -8.21 1.78 -5.42
C HIS A 126 -7.18 1.26 -4.41
N VAL A 127 -5.89 1.30 -4.75
CA VAL A 127 -4.80 0.79 -3.90
C VAL A 127 -4.87 1.31 -2.46
N ALA A 128 -5.18 2.59 -2.26
CA ALA A 128 -5.29 3.19 -0.93
C ALA A 128 -6.44 2.58 -0.13
N ALA A 129 -7.63 2.40 -0.74
CA ALA A 129 -8.80 1.84 -0.08
C ALA A 129 -8.56 0.38 0.37
N LEU A 130 -7.92 -0.42 -0.48
CA LEU A 130 -7.57 -1.81 -0.14
C LEU A 130 -6.55 -1.86 1.02
N CYS A 131 -5.56 -0.98 1.01
CA CYS A 131 -4.60 -0.86 2.10
C CYS A 131 -5.25 -0.40 3.41
N GLU A 132 -6.22 0.53 3.37
CA GLU A 132 -6.99 0.95 4.56
C GLU A 132 -7.78 -0.21 5.16
N VAL A 133 -8.51 -0.96 4.34
CA VAL A 133 -9.26 -2.16 4.77
C VAL A 133 -8.30 -3.16 5.40
N MET A 134 -7.18 -3.44 4.75
CA MET A 134 -6.19 -4.39 5.25
C MET A 134 -5.57 -3.94 6.58
N ALA A 135 -5.28 -2.64 6.74
CA ALA A 135 -4.78 -2.08 8.00
C ALA A 135 -5.77 -2.30 9.16
N ILE A 136 -7.08 -2.20 8.88
CA ILE A 136 -8.13 -2.46 9.89
C ILE A 136 -8.20 -3.95 10.20
N LEU A 137 -8.25 -4.82 9.18
CA LEU A 137 -8.33 -6.28 9.36
C LEU A 137 -7.14 -6.82 10.17
N VAL A 138 -5.94 -6.33 9.90
CA VAL A 138 -4.73 -6.70 10.67
C VAL A 138 -4.81 -6.18 12.09
N ARG A 139 -5.17 -4.89 12.30
CA ARG A 139 -5.24 -4.29 13.64
C ARG A 139 -6.26 -4.97 14.54
N GLU A 140 -7.36 -5.43 13.98
CA GLU A 140 -8.44 -6.13 14.68
C GLU A 140 -8.22 -7.65 14.75
N ASP A 141 -7.08 -8.14 14.26
CA ASP A 141 -6.73 -9.58 14.16
C ASP A 141 -7.85 -10.43 13.52
N ARG A 142 -8.44 -9.91 12.47
CA ARG A 142 -9.54 -10.55 11.77
C ARG A 142 -9.03 -11.59 10.78
N LYS A 143 -9.59 -12.78 10.82
CA LYS A 143 -9.20 -13.88 9.92
C LYS A 143 -9.47 -13.58 8.44
N GLU A 144 -10.41 -12.72 8.15
CA GLU A 144 -10.73 -12.27 6.79
C GLU A 144 -9.54 -11.62 6.08
N GLN A 145 -8.51 -11.17 6.80
CA GLN A 145 -7.27 -10.61 6.23
C GLN A 145 -6.61 -11.57 5.22
N PHE A 146 -6.65 -12.88 5.47
CA PHE A 146 -6.03 -13.89 4.61
C PHE A 146 -6.69 -13.96 3.23
N ASP A 147 -8.01 -14.13 3.21
CA ASP A 147 -8.78 -14.20 1.98
C ASP A 147 -8.80 -12.85 1.25
N PHE A 148 -8.91 -11.75 1.99
CA PHE A 148 -8.92 -10.40 1.43
C PHE A 148 -7.59 -10.09 0.71
N PHE A 149 -6.45 -10.36 1.36
CA PHE A 149 -5.14 -10.19 0.74
C PHE A 149 -5.03 -11.00 -0.54
N LYS A 150 -5.33 -12.29 -0.48
CA LYS A 150 -5.18 -13.23 -1.59
C LYS A 150 -6.08 -12.88 -2.77
N LYS A 151 -7.35 -12.54 -2.52
CA LYS A 151 -8.36 -12.31 -3.58
C LYS A 151 -8.28 -10.91 -4.18
N HIS A 152 -8.01 -9.88 -3.38
CA HIS A 152 -8.21 -8.49 -3.77
C HIS A 152 -6.93 -7.66 -3.86
N MET A 153 -5.81 -8.11 -3.29
CA MET A 153 -4.56 -7.36 -3.28
C MET A 153 -3.44 -8.09 -4.03
N ASN A 154 -3.10 -9.31 -3.64
CA ASN A 154 -1.93 -10.04 -4.16
C ASN A 154 -2.05 -10.40 -5.66
N VAL A 155 -3.26 -10.44 -6.18
CA VAL A 155 -3.51 -10.75 -7.61
C VAL A 155 -3.07 -9.64 -8.57
N TRP A 156 -2.83 -8.42 -8.10
CA TRP A 156 -2.49 -7.29 -8.97
C TRP A 156 -1.49 -6.28 -8.40
N MET A 157 -1.48 -6.03 -7.08
CA MET A 157 -0.61 -5.00 -6.50
C MET A 157 0.90 -5.25 -6.71
N PRO A 158 1.41 -6.49 -6.75
CA PRO A 158 2.81 -6.74 -7.12
C PRO A 158 3.16 -6.22 -8.51
N VAL A 159 2.23 -6.36 -9.48
CA VAL A 159 2.40 -5.83 -10.85
C VAL A 159 2.37 -4.30 -10.84
N PHE A 160 1.44 -3.70 -10.09
CA PHE A 160 1.36 -2.25 -9.93
C PHE A 160 2.66 -1.65 -9.33
N PHE A 161 3.21 -2.25 -8.28
CA PHE A 161 4.49 -1.79 -7.71
C PHE A 161 5.64 -1.97 -8.70
N LYS A 162 5.66 -3.05 -9.47
CA LYS A 162 6.63 -3.25 -10.55
C LYS A 162 6.54 -2.13 -11.58
N ASP A 163 5.33 -1.81 -12.05
CA ASP A 163 5.12 -0.75 -13.05
C ASP A 163 5.60 0.62 -12.54
N ILE A 164 5.36 0.95 -11.26
CA ILE A 164 5.93 2.17 -10.66
C ILE A 164 7.46 2.13 -10.70
N ASN A 165 8.09 1.01 -10.33
CA ASN A 165 9.54 0.86 -10.33
C ASN A 165 10.17 1.00 -11.72
N GLU A 166 9.43 0.63 -12.77
CA GLU A 166 9.87 0.70 -14.19
C GLU A 166 9.51 2.04 -14.83
N THR A 167 8.72 2.89 -14.17
CA THR A 167 8.29 4.20 -14.70
C THR A 167 9.40 5.24 -14.53
N PRO A 168 9.93 5.84 -15.62
CA PRO A 168 11.08 6.76 -15.54
C PRO A 168 10.81 8.05 -14.77
N SER A 169 9.55 8.48 -14.68
CA SER A 169 9.14 9.67 -13.92
C SER A 169 9.03 9.43 -12.41
N ALA A 170 9.06 8.17 -11.95
CA ALA A 170 9.00 7.83 -10.55
C ALA A 170 10.37 7.97 -9.88
N CYS A 171 10.40 8.67 -8.76
CA CYS A 171 11.57 8.82 -7.89
C CYS A 171 11.18 8.59 -6.42
N PHE A 172 10.32 9.42 -5.86
CA PHE A 172 9.75 9.19 -4.52
C PHE A 172 8.87 7.94 -4.50
N TYR A 173 7.98 7.82 -5.48
CA TYR A 173 7.07 6.65 -5.60
C TYR A 173 7.81 5.38 -6.00
N GLN A 174 8.97 5.46 -6.62
CA GLN A 174 9.85 4.29 -6.78
C GLN A 174 10.27 3.72 -5.42
N ALA A 175 10.67 4.56 -4.46
CA ALA A 175 11.00 4.09 -3.11
C ALA A 175 9.77 3.55 -2.36
N VAL A 176 8.58 4.14 -2.56
CA VAL A 176 7.31 3.61 -2.04
C VAL A 176 7.00 2.24 -2.63
N ALA A 177 7.18 2.07 -3.93
CA ALA A 177 6.94 0.80 -4.62
C ALA A 177 7.94 -0.30 -4.21
N LEU A 178 9.21 0.05 -3.98
CA LEU A 178 10.19 -0.88 -3.42
C LEU A 178 9.79 -1.37 -2.03
N LEU A 179 9.28 -0.46 -1.18
CA LEU A 179 8.73 -0.84 0.12
C LEU A 179 7.50 -1.75 -0.05
N GLY A 180 6.55 -1.38 -0.91
CA GLY A 180 5.37 -2.20 -1.21
C GLY A 180 5.75 -3.61 -1.68
N THR A 181 6.68 -3.71 -2.64
CA THR A 181 7.17 -5.00 -3.15
C THR A 181 7.79 -5.87 -2.05
N ALA A 182 8.71 -5.30 -1.26
CA ALA A 182 9.38 -6.04 -0.19
C ALA A 182 8.40 -6.44 0.93
N PHE A 183 7.44 -5.57 1.25
CA PHE A 183 6.41 -5.83 2.25
C PHE A 183 5.46 -6.95 1.79
N PHE A 184 4.99 -6.90 0.54
CA PHE A 184 4.10 -7.94 -0.01
C PHE A 184 4.76 -9.33 -0.05
N GLN A 185 6.07 -9.43 -0.28
CA GLN A 185 6.80 -10.69 -0.18
C GLN A 185 6.78 -11.28 1.24
N VAL A 186 6.89 -10.42 2.26
CA VAL A 186 6.75 -10.84 3.66
C VAL A 186 5.32 -11.25 3.97
N GLU A 187 4.33 -10.47 3.54
CA GLU A 187 2.91 -10.78 3.72
C GLU A 187 2.53 -12.10 3.04
N GLU A 188 2.98 -12.34 1.81
CA GLU A 188 2.73 -13.60 1.10
C GLU A 188 3.28 -14.80 1.86
N THR A 189 4.49 -14.68 2.42
CA THR A 189 5.09 -15.72 3.25
C THR A 189 4.28 -15.95 4.54
N PHE A 190 3.89 -14.87 5.22
CA PHE A 190 3.09 -14.92 6.44
C PHE A 190 1.71 -15.54 6.19
N MET A 191 1.03 -15.11 5.11
CA MET A 191 -0.28 -15.63 4.72
C MET A 191 -0.24 -17.09 4.25
N GLY A 192 0.92 -17.54 3.72
CA GLY A 192 1.14 -18.94 3.33
C GLY A 192 1.31 -19.87 4.54
N MET A 193 1.98 -19.41 5.58
CA MET A 193 2.23 -20.22 6.80
C MET A 193 0.97 -20.44 7.66
N SER A 194 -0.03 -19.56 7.54
CA SER A 194 -1.24 -19.61 8.37
C SER A 194 -2.34 -20.51 7.79
N ASN A 195 -2.11 -21.18 6.66
CA ASN A 195 -3.06 -22.09 6.01
C ASN A 195 -2.75 -23.60 6.27
N ASP A 196 -1.70 -23.91 7.03
CA ASP A 196 -1.34 -25.27 7.49
C ASP A 196 -1.71 -25.44 8.99
#